data_d5ee1680438c98a9b2971b291ce0d62d
#
_entry.id   d5ee1680438c98a9b2971b291ce0d62d
#
_cell.length_a   1.000
_cell.length_b   1.000
_cell.length_c   1.000
_cell.angle_alpha   90.00
_cell.angle_beta   90.00
_cell.angle_gamma   90.00
#
_symmetry.space_group_name_H-M   'P 1'
#
loop_
_entity.id
_entity.type
_entity.pdbx_description
1 polymer ?
#
loop_
_entity_poly.entity_id
_entity_poly.type
_entity_poly.pdbx_seq_one_letter_code
_entity_poly.pdbx_strand_id
1 'polypeptide(L)'
;MTIYFKNKYSLLAFLLIIAFFAGCKDAWKEHTEPDMERLDRTLFEQISADATLSTFTTYLVKTGYDGVLKSSKAFTVWAPDNAALQNLDVAVVNDTAALKRFVGNYIANQSYFTTYPKPSLVIRMLNGKNTVFTKSTFEQANIIRSDIYVKNGVLHTINSASTPKPNAWEFLQTRADATLQKDFIKSLAHIESDTSKGVLLYKDPVTGKGVYQDGTTFKVSRNRYFQRIADISSEDSLITYIILNNTAFNIEKNKLAAYNKSSNALVADTLTQWSVVKDLVVNKVYGINELPDSMTTVTGVKIHLDKSAIVETRLLSNGVAYVVNNIGYQLMENKIPTIMIQAELPDSLRVPANPVTRIKNDASGRRFTDLQTGSITSSPSPLYYYRYKSTVNSVKYEVYWRAVNDILVLPFSMKVDFNTNRSFGSAILPLATVGYHTIPSIIGLAPTSDAYKDAYKEVYLGTYTAENYGTLYTFLASSLAASSTAPTALSLDYIKLKPVN
;
A
#
# COMPACT_ATOMS: atom_id res chain seq x y z
N MET A 1 78.37 63.14 -17.46
CA MET A 1 76.98 63.69 -17.55
C MET A 1 76.21 63.08 -16.36
N THR A 2 76.09 63.87 -15.30
CA THR A 2 75.62 63.44 -14.00
C THR A 2 74.16 63.83 -13.86
N ILE A 3 73.24 62.90 -13.83
CA ILE A 3 71.82 63.20 -13.64
C ILE A 3 71.51 63.07 -12.14
N TYR A 4 71.25 64.22 -11.51
CA TYR A 4 70.76 64.34 -10.15
C TYR A 4 69.24 64.10 -10.16
N PHE A 5 68.79 63.03 -9.50
CA PHE A 5 67.38 62.84 -9.21
C PHE A 5 67.02 63.50 -7.86
N LYS A 6 66.41 64.69 -7.96
CA LYS A 6 65.64 65.31 -6.88
C LYS A 6 64.30 64.74 -6.89
N ASN A 7 63.99 63.77 -5.99
CA ASN A 7 62.59 63.62 -5.61
C ASN A 7 62.42 62.88 -4.28
N LYS A 8 62.39 63.64 -3.19
CA LYS A 8 62.00 63.18 -1.86
C LYS A 8 60.57 62.51 -1.85
N TYR A 9 59.77 62.86 -2.80
CA TYR A 9 58.37 62.34 -2.95
C TYR A 9 58.32 60.97 -3.62
N SER A 10 59.30 60.59 -4.40
CA SER A 10 59.38 59.31 -5.06
C SER A 10 59.66 58.15 -4.03
N LEU A 11 60.51 58.47 -3.02
CA LEU A 11 60.82 57.53 -1.95
C LEU A 11 59.61 57.36 -0.99
N LEU A 12 58.87 58.45 -0.76
CA LEU A 12 57.67 58.44 0.06
C LEU A 12 56.50 57.66 -0.64
N ALA A 13 56.36 57.87 -1.98
CA ALA A 13 55.35 57.11 -2.77
C ALA A 13 55.69 55.62 -2.86
N PHE A 14 56.95 55.22 -2.92
CA PHE A 14 57.39 53.85 -2.94
C PHE A 14 57.19 53.17 -1.56
N LEU A 15 57.42 53.86 -0.45
CA LEU A 15 57.13 53.43 0.90
C LEU A 15 55.61 53.31 1.17
N LEU A 16 54.78 54.20 0.63
CA LEU A 16 53.31 54.12 0.71
C LEU A 16 52.77 52.95 -0.10
N ILE A 17 53.33 52.64 -1.27
CA ILE A 17 52.94 51.46 -2.07
C ILE A 17 53.32 50.13 -1.33
N ILE A 18 54.48 50.08 -0.68
CA ILE A 18 54.90 48.90 0.11
C ILE A 18 53.99 48.71 1.36
N ALA A 19 53.54 49.81 2.00
CA ALA A 19 52.60 49.75 3.12
C ALA A 19 51.20 49.25 2.72
N PHE A 20 50.76 49.51 1.48
CA PHE A 20 49.52 48.98 0.94
C PHE A 20 49.57 47.48 0.66
N PHE A 21 50.74 46.93 0.37
CA PHE A 21 50.91 45.46 0.19
C PHE A 21 51.15 44.69 1.51
N ALA A 22 51.51 45.38 2.59
CA ALA A 22 51.72 44.75 3.90
C ALA A 22 50.42 44.65 4.75
N GLY A 23 49.31 45.21 4.28
CA GLY A 23 48.06 45.32 5.05
C GLY A 23 46.96 44.31 4.73
N CYS A 24 47.12 43.45 3.74
CA CYS A 24 46.15 42.37 3.49
C CYS A 24 46.60 41.09 4.17
N LYS A 25 46.45 40.98 5.48
CA LYS A 25 46.07 39.69 6.06
C LYS A 25 44.66 39.40 5.54
N ASP A 26 44.54 38.38 4.71
CA ASP A 26 43.28 37.92 4.12
C ASP A 26 42.26 37.61 5.21
N ALA A 27 41.52 38.64 5.65
CA ALA A 27 40.31 38.44 6.46
C ALA A 27 39.31 37.50 5.79
N TRP A 28 39.42 37.39 4.43
CA TRP A 28 38.63 36.44 3.65
C TRP A 28 39.09 34.98 3.89
N LYS A 29 40.38 34.69 4.11
CA LYS A 29 40.90 33.37 4.43
C LYS A 29 40.47 32.92 5.81
N GLU A 30 40.47 33.80 6.81
CA GLU A 30 40.02 33.47 8.18
C GLU A 30 38.52 33.13 8.25
N HIS A 31 37.69 33.65 7.32
CA HIS A 31 36.27 33.32 7.23
C HIS A 31 35.94 32.20 6.25
N THR A 32 36.84 31.81 5.36
CA THR A 32 36.59 30.81 4.32
C THR A 32 37.45 29.54 4.45
N GLU A 33 38.51 29.56 5.24
CA GLU A 33 39.24 28.32 5.55
C GLU A 33 38.37 27.45 6.45
N PRO A 34 37.92 26.26 5.97
CA PRO A 34 37.27 25.30 6.86
C PRO A 34 38.23 24.99 7.99
N ASP A 35 37.73 24.88 9.20
CA ASP A 35 38.51 24.40 10.36
C ASP A 35 39.07 23.01 10.05
N MET A 36 40.29 23.00 9.49
CA MET A 36 40.94 21.76 8.99
C MET A 36 41.06 20.71 10.06
N GLU A 37 41.22 21.11 11.33
CA GLU A 37 41.29 20.19 12.46
C GLU A 37 39.96 19.42 12.66
N ARG A 38 38.81 20.03 12.41
CA ARG A 38 37.50 19.35 12.48
C ARG A 38 37.30 18.40 11.30
N LEU A 39 37.78 18.74 10.12
CA LEU A 39 37.65 17.88 8.93
C LEU A 39 38.51 16.62 9.03
N ASP A 40 39.51 16.58 9.90
CA ASP A 40 40.33 15.38 10.17
C ASP A 40 39.70 14.47 11.21
N ARG A 41 38.76 14.95 12.02
CA ARG A 41 38.05 14.15 13.05
C ARG A 41 36.88 13.39 12.48
N THR A 42 36.70 12.16 12.97
CA THR A 42 35.45 11.40 12.75
C THR A 42 34.29 11.96 13.60
N LEU A 43 33.05 11.58 13.28
CA LEU A 43 31.87 11.95 14.09
C LEU A 43 32.06 11.56 15.57
N PHE A 44 32.59 10.36 15.85
CA PHE A 44 32.80 9.92 17.22
C PHE A 44 33.84 10.77 17.93
N GLU A 45 34.95 11.08 17.29
CA GLU A 45 36.01 11.94 17.86
C GLU A 45 35.49 13.35 18.13
N GLN A 46 34.73 13.92 17.22
CA GLN A 46 34.12 15.24 17.40
C GLN A 46 33.12 15.27 18.55
N ILE A 47 32.24 14.25 18.66
CA ILE A 47 31.26 14.11 19.75
C ILE A 47 31.99 13.93 21.10
N SER A 48 33.03 13.09 21.15
CA SER A 48 33.78 12.79 22.37
C SER A 48 34.60 13.97 22.86
N ALA A 49 35.02 14.87 21.98
CA ALA A 49 35.76 16.09 22.34
C ALA A 49 34.84 17.18 22.94
N ASP A 50 33.53 17.04 22.82
CA ASP A 50 32.54 18.01 23.33
C ASP A 50 32.04 17.59 24.71
N ALA A 51 32.44 18.32 25.75
CA ALA A 51 32.03 18.07 27.14
C ALA A 51 30.49 18.12 27.32
N THR A 52 29.77 18.89 26.47
CA THR A 52 28.30 18.98 26.56
C THR A 52 27.60 17.72 26.03
N LEU A 53 28.33 16.83 25.34
CA LEU A 53 27.85 15.59 24.75
C LEU A 53 28.39 14.31 25.47
N SER A 54 28.99 14.46 26.67
CA SER A 54 29.67 13.35 27.38
C SER A 54 28.72 12.19 27.73
N THR A 55 27.46 12.48 28.09
CA THR A 55 26.45 11.44 28.33
C THR A 55 26.12 10.67 27.06
N PHE A 56 25.92 11.36 25.93
CA PHE A 56 25.64 10.74 24.66
C PHE A 56 26.84 9.91 24.16
N THR A 57 28.07 10.41 24.37
CA THR A 57 29.33 9.64 24.13
C THR A 57 29.33 8.32 24.88
N THR A 58 28.99 8.34 26.18
CA THR A 58 28.87 7.12 26.99
C THR A 58 27.85 6.13 26.40
N TYR A 59 26.72 6.62 25.94
CA TYR A 59 25.71 5.77 25.31
C TYR A 59 26.14 5.22 23.94
N LEU A 60 26.88 5.98 23.14
CA LEU A 60 27.47 5.49 21.89
C LEU A 60 28.43 4.30 22.15
N VAL A 61 29.31 4.41 23.16
CA VAL A 61 30.20 3.33 23.52
C VAL A 61 29.46 2.10 24.05
N LYS A 62 28.51 2.31 24.99
CA LYS A 62 27.71 1.21 25.57
C LYS A 62 26.92 0.41 24.54
N THR A 63 26.54 1.05 23.43
CA THR A 63 25.72 0.44 22.35
C THR A 63 26.53 -0.03 21.15
N GLY A 64 27.86 0.23 21.11
CA GLY A 64 28.73 -0.12 20.00
C GLY A 64 28.61 0.77 18.76
N TYR A 65 27.88 1.90 18.86
CA TYR A 65 27.80 2.87 17.77
C TYR A 65 29.08 3.73 17.62
N ASP A 66 29.96 3.77 18.63
CA ASP A 66 31.27 4.38 18.53
C ASP A 66 32.10 3.78 17.37
N GLY A 67 32.09 2.46 17.22
CA GLY A 67 32.74 1.77 16.09
C GLY A 67 32.12 2.11 14.74
N VAL A 68 30.79 2.26 14.69
CA VAL A 68 30.07 2.67 13.48
C VAL A 68 30.47 4.09 13.05
N LEU A 69 30.49 5.03 14.00
CA LEU A 69 30.80 6.45 13.75
C LEU A 69 32.27 6.76 13.55
N LYS A 70 33.18 5.79 13.77
CA LYS A 70 34.61 5.81 13.38
C LYS A 70 34.85 5.33 11.96
N SER A 71 33.87 4.69 11.33
CA SER A 71 34.02 4.14 9.97
C SER A 71 34.06 5.26 8.91
N SER A 72 34.50 4.92 7.69
CA SER A 72 34.61 5.82 6.56
C SER A 72 33.26 6.12 5.86
N LYS A 73 32.14 5.53 6.32
CA LYS A 73 30.81 5.79 5.77
C LYS A 73 30.30 7.15 6.23
N ALA A 74 29.51 7.80 5.39
CA ALA A 74 28.89 9.06 5.72
C ALA A 74 27.67 8.90 6.62
N PHE A 75 27.62 9.66 7.72
CA PHE A 75 26.50 9.69 8.64
C PHE A 75 26.08 11.11 8.99
N THR A 76 24.87 11.24 9.53
CA THR A 76 24.45 12.42 10.28
C THR A 76 24.08 12.00 11.69
N VAL A 77 24.51 12.77 12.68
CA VAL A 77 24.14 12.57 14.07
C VAL A 77 23.45 13.82 14.60
N TRP A 78 22.27 13.65 15.18
CA TRP A 78 21.58 14.67 15.98
C TRP A 78 21.81 14.35 17.45
N ALA A 79 22.92 14.80 18.01
CA ALA A 79 23.34 14.46 19.36
C ALA A 79 22.54 15.27 20.40
N PRO A 80 21.74 14.64 21.28
CA PRO A 80 21.17 15.29 22.44
C PRO A 80 22.27 15.74 23.40
N ASP A 81 22.20 16.98 23.91
CA ASP A 81 23.14 17.44 24.91
C ASP A 81 22.89 16.77 26.27
N ASN A 82 23.80 16.98 27.25
CA ASN A 82 23.69 16.37 28.55
C ASN A 82 22.39 16.76 29.28
N ALA A 83 21.92 17.99 29.10
CA ALA A 83 20.67 18.48 29.71
C ALA A 83 19.46 17.77 29.11
N ALA A 84 19.46 17.54 27.80
CA ALA A 84 18.40 16.79 27.11
C ALA A 84 18.27 15.34 27.59
N LEU A 85 19.35 14.75 28.09
CA LEU A 85 19.39 13.34 28.53
C LEU A 85 19.14 13.15 30.04
N GLN A 86 19.01 14.22 30.83
CA GLN A 86 18.85 14.12 32.29
C GLN A 86 17.61 13.33 32.72
N ASN A 87 16.53 13.40 31.96
CA ASN A 87 15.25 12.76 32.27
C ASN A 87 15.01 11.47 31.45
N LEU A 88 16.06 10.88 30.84
CA LEU A 88 15.91 9.61 30.14
C LEU A 88 15.59 8.50 31.15
N ASP A 89 14.57 7.70 30.85
CA ASP A 89 14.13 6.61 31.71
C ASP A 89 15.30 5.65 32.00
N VAL A 90 15.53 5.41 33.28
CA VAL A 90 16.57 4.51 33.80
C VAL A 90 16.39 3.09 33.25
N ALA A 91 15.15 2.65 32.99
CA ALA A 91 14.88 1.37 32.37
C ALA A 91 15.47 1.26 30.94
N VAL A 92 15.42 2.35 30.17
CA VAL A 92 16.06 2.41 28.84
C VAL A 92 17.57 2.37 28.96
N VAL A 93 18.15 3.07 29.92
CA VAL A 93 19.60 3.15 30.12
C VAL A 93 20.18 1.80 30.58
N ASN A 94 19.42 1.03 31.35
CA ASN A 94 19.84 -0.27 31.89
C ASN A 94 19.65 -1.43 30.93
N ASP A 95 18.72 -1.32 29.94
CA ASP A 95 18.55 -2.30 28.88
C ASP A 95 19.37 -1.89 27.66
N THR A 96 20.46 -2.63 27.39
CA THR A 96 21.35 -2.36 26.25
C THR A 96 20.62 -2.40 24.91
N ALA A 97 19.61 -3.25 24.73
CA ALA A 97 18.85 -3.32 23.48
C ALA A 97 17.91 -2.11 23.34
N ALA A 98 17.26 -1.69 24.42
CA ALA A 98 16.45 -0.46 24.46
C ALA A 98 17.32 0.77 24.22
N LEU A 99 18.47 0.87 24.90
CA LEU A 99 19.41 1.97 24.71
C LEU A 99 19.96 2.00 23.28
N LYS A 100 20.25 0.86 22.67
CA LYS A 100 20.69 0.77 21.28
C LYS A 100 19.63 1.28 20.31
N ARG A 101 18.35 0.92 20.52
CA ARG A 101 17.22 1.47 19.73
C ARG A 101 17.08 2.98 19.92
N PHE A 102 17.23 3.46 21.17
CA PHE A 102 17.19 4.89 21.49
C PHE A 102 18.31 5.65 20.78
N VAL A 103 19.57 5.27 20.95
CA VAL A 103 20.74 5.93 20.33
C VAL A 103 20.65 5.87 18.81
N GLY A 104 20.25 4.73 18.24
CA GLY A 104 20.08 4.56 16.80
C GLY A 104 19.02 5.48 16.19
N ASN A 105 18.12 6.09 17.00
CA ASN A 105 17.14 7.07 16.57
C ASN A 105 17.76 8.44 16.23
N TYR A 106 19.02 8.66 16.57
CA TYR A 106 19.73 9.93 16.36
C TYR A 106 20.81 9.83 15.30
N ILE A 107 20.91 8.71 14.59
CA ILE A 107 21.95 8.44 13.60
C ILE A 107 21.33 8.01 12.28
N ALA A 108 21.69 8.69 11.18
CA ALA A 108 21.26 8.34 9.82
C ALA A 108 22.47 8.04 8.91
N ASN A 109 22.26 7.17 7.90
CA ASN A 109 23.30 6.69 6.96
C ASN A 109 23.66 7.65 5.82
N GLN A 110 23.34 8.94 5.92
CA GLN A 110 23.63 9.93 4.89
C GLN A 110 23.95 11.27 5.55
N SER A 111 24.55 12.19 4.79
CA SER A 111 24.78 13.58 5.23
C SER A 111 23.53 14.42 4.98
N TYR A 112 22.94 14.96 6.03
CA TYR A 112 21.78 15.86 5.99
C TYR A 112 22.17 17.20 6.57
N PHE A 113 21.86 18.29 5.84
CA PHE A 113 22.18 19.67 6.19
C PHE A 113 20.90 20.49 6.39
N THR A 114 20.95 21.50 7.27
CA THR A 114 19.83 22.42 7.49
C THR A 114 19.52 23.28 6.26
N THR A 115 20.42 23.37 5.31
CA THR A 115 20.27 24.11 4.04
C THR A 115 19.44 23.34 2.99
N TYR A 116 18.91 22.16 3.30
CA TYR A 116 18.11 21.39 2.36
C TYR A 116 16.90 22.18 1.86
N PRO A 117 16.55 22.09 0.54
CA PRO A 117 15.52 22.95 -0.04
C PRO A 117 14.08 22.63 0.42
N LYS A 118 13.83 21.42 0.94
CA LYS A 118 12.49 21.02 1.42
C LYS A 118 12.20 21.54 2.82
N PRO A 119 10.95 21.92 3.13
CA PRO A 119 10.56 22.37 4.48
C PRO A 119 10.79 21.31 5.55
N SER A 120 10.62 20.03 5.21
CA SER A 120 10.86 18.88 6.08
C SER A 120 11.30 17.66 5.30
N LEU A 121 12.06 16.79 5.94
CA LEU A 121 12.49 15.49 5.43
C LEU A 121 12.04 14.39 6.38
N VAL A 122 11.53 13.29 5.85
CA VAL A 122 11.36 12.04 6.58
C VAL A 122 12.63 11.21 6.34
N ILE A 123 13.35 10.90 7.42
CA ILE A 123 14.66 10.25 7.37
C ILE A 123 14.59 8.90 8.07
N ARG A 124 15.12 7.86 7.43
CA ARG A 124 15.29 6.54 8.03
C ARG A 124 16.51 6.52 8.94
N MET A 125 16.29 6.25 10.21
CA MET A 125 17.33 6.20 11.24
C MET A 125 17.94 4.80 11.36
N LEU A 126 19.10 4.66 12.04
CA LEU A 126 19.77 3.36 12.22
C LEU A 126 18.97 2.35 13.06
N ASN A 127 18.03 2.82 13.90
CA ASN A 127 17.10 1.94 14.59
C ASN A 127 15.98 1.40 13.70
N GLY A 128 15.94 1.77 12.40
CA GLY A 128 14.91 1.38 11.44
C GLY A 128 13.64 2.24 11.46
N LYS A 129 13.52 3.23 12.35
CA LYS A 129 12.38 4.14 12.43
C LYS A 129 12.55 5.35 11.53
N ASN A 130 11.43 5.94 11.11
CA ASN A 130 11.44 7.22 10.42
C ASN A 130 11.32 8.37 11.41
N THR A 131 12.02 9.45 11.12
CA THR A 131 12.09 10.68 11.93
C THR A 131 11.92 11.89 11.02
N VAL A 132 11.32 12.97 11.52
CA VAL A 132 11.14 14.21 10.76
C VAL A 132 12.26 15.18 11.10
N PHE A 133 12.95 15.68 10.08
CA PHE A 133 13.99 16.70 10.15
C PHE A 133 13.57 17.95 9.38
N THR A 134 13.72 19.11 10.01
CA THR A 134 13.50 20.44 9.40
C THR A 134 14.77 21.27 9.51
N LYS A 135 14.75 22.50 8.99
CA LYS A 135 15.88 23.43 9.11
C LYS A 135 16.27 23.78 10.57
N SER A 136 15.30 23.70 11.50
CA SER A 136 15.49 24.12 12.87
C SER A 136 15.17 23.05 13.91
N THR A 137 14.56 21.95 13.48
CA THR A 137 14.12 20.90 14.42
C THR A 137 14.48 19.50 13.93
N PHE A 138 14.72 18.63 14.88
CA PHE A 138 14.75 17.18 14.72
C PHE A 138 13.63 16.60 15.56
N GLU A 139 12.58 16.05 14.92
CA GLU A 139 11.30 15.79 15.56
C GLU A 139 10.74 17.08 16.22
N GLN A 140 10.60 17.07 17.53
CA GLN A 140 10.16 18.22 18.32
C GLN A 140 11.33 18.94 19.02
N ALA A 141 12.55 18.40 18.92
CA ALA A 141 13.74 18.98 19.52
C ALA A 141 14.27 20.14 18.66
N ASN A 142 14.64 21.27 19.29
CA ASN A 142 15.30 22.34 18.58
C ASN A 142 16.77 22.00 18.33
N ILE A 143 17.25 22.32 17.14
CA ILE A 143 18.66 22.21 16.79
C ILE A 143 19.33 23.47 17.34
N ILE A 144 20.25 23.29 18.30
CA ILE A 144 20.97 24.38 18.97
C ILE A 144 22.34 24.64 18.35
N ARG A 145 22.94 23.65 17.70
CA ARG A 145 24.11 23.78 16.82
C ARG A 145 23.91 22.92 15.59
N SER A 146 24.10 23.50 14.43
CA SER A 146 23.84 22.83 13.17
C SER A 146 25.07 22.74 12.29
N ASP A 147 25.04 21.79 11.35
CA ASP A 147 25.95 21.69 10.21
C ASP A 147 27.44 21.68 10.61
N ILE A 148 27.79 20.97 11.69
CA ILE A 148 29.19 20.76 12.07
C ILE A 148 29.74 19.65 11.17
N TYR A 149 30.57 20.08 10.20
CA TYR A 149 31.20 19.17 9.24
C TYR A 149 32.38 18.44 9.89
N VAL A 150 32.48 17.14 9.62
CA VAL A 150 33.57 16.27 10.07
C VAL A 150 33.95 15.31 8.94
N LYS A 151 35.05 14.56 9.10
CA LYS A 151 35.63 13.65 8.11
C LYS A 151 34.60 12.70 7.47
N ASN A 152 33.70 12.16 8.26
CA ASN A 152 32.74 11.16 7.83
C ASN A 152 31.27 11.54 8.08
N GLY A 153 30.95 12.84 8.06
CA GLY A 153 29.56 13.26 8.11
C GLY A 153 29.27 14.61 8.71
N VAL A 154 28.08 14.73 9.29
CA VAL A 154 27.53 15.98 9.84
C VAL A 154 27.05 15.74 11.27
N LEU A 155 27.38 16.63 12.17
CA LEU A 155 26.88 16.66 13.55
C LEU A 155 25.95 17.85 13.73
N HIS A 156 24.76 17.58 14.29
CA HIS A 156 23.87 18.58 14.88
C HIS A 156 23.74 18.30 16.37
N THR A 157 23.56 19.35 17.18
CA THR A 157 23.26 19.21 18.60
C THR A 157 21.83 19.66 18.84
N ILE A 158 21.07 18.90 19.64
CA ILE A 158 19.68 19.15 19.96
C ILE A 158 19.48 19.30 21.48
N ASN A 159 18.46 20.10 21.87
CA ASN A 159 18.20 20.49 23.24
C ASN A 159 17.19 19.61 23.98
N SER A 160 16.63 18.59 23.32
CA SER A 160 15.75 17.63 23.96
C SER A 160 15.90 16.25 23.34
N ALA A 161 15.57 15.21 24.09
CA ALA A 161 15.59 13.84 23.63
C ALA A 161 14.16 13.27 23.68
N SER A 162 13.80 12.48 22.67
CA SER A 162 12.52 11.79 22.60
C SER A 162 12.72 10.31 22.32
N THR A 163 11.84 9.48 22.83
CA THR A 163 11.81 8.07 22.47
C THR A 163 11.36 7.89 21.01
N PRO A 164 11.85 6.86 20.31
CA PRO A 164 11.39 6.54 18.97
C PRO A 164 9.86 6.40 18.94
N LYS A 165 9.21 6.97 17.92
CA LYS A 165 7.76 6.80 17.73
C LYS A 165 7.45 5.35 17.40
N PRO A 166 6.33 4.80 17.90
CA PRO A 166 5.86 3.49 17.47
C PRO A 166 5.39 3.57 16.00
N ASN A 167 5.45 2.46 15.26
CA ASN A 167 4.71 2.31 14.01
C ASN A 167 3.23 1.97 14.30
N ALA A 168 2.42 1.86 13.25
CA ALA A 168 0.98 1.62 13.41
C ALA A 168 0.67 0.28 14.11
N TRP A 169 1.46 -0.77 13.85
CA TRP A 169 1.28 -2.05 14.51
C TRP A 169 1.68 -1.99 15.99
N GLU A 170 2.83 -1.43 16.31
CA GLU A 170 3.28 -1.26 17.70
C GLU A 170 2.28 -0.42 18.50
N PHE A 171 1.75 0.67 17.91
CA PHE A 171 0.75 1.50 18.58
C PHE A 171 -0.54 0.74 18.82
N LEU A 172 -1.07 0.00 17.82
CA LEU A 172 -2.26 -0.84 18.01
C LEU A 172 -2.07 -1.86 19.13
N GLN A 173 -0.87 -2.44 19.28
CA GLN A 173 -0.60 -3.41 20.34
C GLN A 173 -0.72 -2.81 21.75
N THR A 174 -0.46 -1.53 21.94
CA THR A 174 -0.60 -0.85 23.25
C THR A 174 -2.04 -0.54 23.62
N ARG A 175 -3.01 -0.67 22.67
CA ARG A 175 -4.40 -0.26 22.89
C ARG A 175 -5.19 -1.28 23.69
N ALA A 176 -5.71 -0.84 24.86
CA ALA A 176 -6.63 -1.62 25.67
C ALA A 176 -8.08 -1.46 25.22
N ASP A 177 -8.40 -0.34 24.57
CA ASP A 177 -9.73 0.00 24.07
C ASP A 177 -10.03 -0.49 22.64
N ALA A 178 -9.03 -1.07 21.94
CA ALA A 178 -9.14 -1.63 20.59
C ALA A 178 -8.67 -3.10 20.51
N THR A 179 -8.95 -3.88 21.56
CA THR A 179 -8.54 -5.29 21.68
C THR A 179 -9.13 -6.13 20.56
N LEU A 180 -10.39 -5.91 20.18
CA LEU A 180 -11.05 -6.71 19.13
C LEU A 180 -10.32 -6.60 17.78
N GLN A 181 -9.98 -5.39 17.34
CA GLN A 181 -9.20 -5.19 16.11
C GLN A 181 -7.80 -5.78 16.23
N LYS A 182 -7.11 -5.51 17.33
CA LYS A 182 -5.77 -6.01 17.61
C LYS A 182 -5.71 -7.53 17.60
N ASP A 183 -6.57 -8.20 18.37
CA ASP A 183 -6.54 -9.64 18.57
C ASP A 183 -6.95 -10.37 17.30
N PHE A 184 -7.90 -9.81 16.53
CA PHE A 184 -8.24 -10.38 15.23
C PHE A 184 -7.05 -10.31 14.26
N ILE A 185 -6.40 -9.15 14.08
CA ILE A 185 -5.22 -9.05 13.21
C ILE A 185 -4.11 -9.99 13.69
N LYS A 186 -3.89 -10.09 15.00
CA LYS A 186 -2.89 -10.98 15.60
C LYS A 186 -3.19 -12.46 15.31
N SER A 187 -4.46 -12.86 15.32
CA SER A 187 -4.90 -14.24 15.03
C SER A 187 -4.64 -14.67 13.58
N LEU A 188 -4.41 -13.74 12.68
CA LEU A 188 -4.10 -14.00 11.27
C LEU A 188 -2.62 -14.37 11.03
N ALA A 189 -1.81 -14.46 12.11
CA ALA A 189 -0.46 -14.97 12.05
C ALA A 189 -0.44 -16.44 11.67
N HIS A 190 0.50 -16.84 10.82
CA HIS A 190 0.71 -18.22 10.41
C HIS A 190 2.19 -18.46 10.09
N ILE A 191 2.55 -19.74 10.05
CA ILE A 191 3.90 -20.15 9.67
C ILE A 191 3.86 -20.62 8.22
N GLU A 192 4.77 -20.10 7.40
CA GLU A 192 4.97 -20.56 6.02
C GLU A 192 6.45 -20.87 5.77
N SER A 193 6.73 -21.63 4.70
CA SER A 193 8.11 -21.89 4.27
C SER A 193 8.58 -20.74 3.39
N ASP A 194 9.64 -20.07 3.80
CA ASP A 194 10.33 -19.09 2.96
C ASP A 194 11.21 -19.85 1.95
N THR A 195 10.82 -19.76 0.69
CA THR A 195 11.49 -20.41 -0.44
C THR A 195 12.39 -19.47 -1.23
N SER A 196 12.57 -18.23 -0.78
CA SER A 196 13.34 -17.19 -1.50
C SER A 196 14.80 -17.58 -1.75
N LYS A 197 15.38 -18.39 -0.85
CA LYS A 197 16.72 -18.97 -0.95
C LYS A 197 16.70 -20.49 -1.17
N GLY A 198 15.53 -21.06 -1.39
CA GLY A 198 15.34 -22.49 -1.56
C GLY A 198 15.89 -23.00 -2.90
N VAL A 199 16.57 -24.12 -2.87
CA VAL A 199 17.00 -24.83 -4.07
C VAL A 199 15.84 -25.67 -4.59
N LEU A 200 15.23 -25.23 -5.68
CA LEU A 200 14.09 -25.92 -6.31
C LEU A 200 14.56 -27.22 -6.96
N LEU A 201 14.03 -28.35 -6.55
CA LEU A 201 14.29 -29.65 -7.18
C LEU A 201 13.37 -29.87 -8.38
N TYR A 202 12.05 -29.73 -8.17
CA TYR A 202 11.04 -29.87 -9.22
C TYR A 202 9.73 -29.21 -8.78
N LYS A 203 8.79 -29.09 -9.72
CA LYS A 203 7.40 -28.73 -9.41
C LYS A 203 6.55 -29.99 -9.37
N ASP A 204 5.82 -30.16 -8.27
CA ASP A 204 4.87 -31.26 -8.11
C ASP A 204 3.81 -31.18 -9.23
N PRO A 205 3.64 -32.27 -10.04
CA PRO A 205 2.77 -32.23 -11.22
C PRO A 205 1.27 -32.18 -10.87
N VAL A 206 0.90 -32.54 -9.65
CA VAL A 206 -0.51 -32.55 -9.19
C VAL A 206 -0.89 -31.21 -8.58
N THR A 207 -0.02 -30.67 -7.72
CA THR A 207 -0.31 -29.44 -6.96
C THR A 207 0.28 -28.17 -7.60
N GLY A 208 1.22 -28.32 -8.54
CA GLY A 208 1.98 -27.23 -9.15
C GLY A 208 2.96 -26.53 -8.19
N LYS A 209 3.09 -27.02 -6.93
CA LYS A 209 3.96 -26.44 -5.92
C LYS A 209 5.42 -26.87 -6.13
N GLY A 210 6.35 -25.96 -5.82
CA GLY A 210 7.77 -26.30 -5.81
C GLY A 210 8.12 -27.27 -4.67
N VAL A 211 8.92 -28.28 -5.00
CA VAL A 211 9.59 -29.16 -4.04
C VAL A 211 11.03 -28.72 -3.96
N TYR A 212 11.50 -28.46 -2.76
CA TYR A 212 12.82 -27.85 -2.50
C TYR A 212 13.74 -28.82 -1.77
N GLN A 213 15.03 -28.64 -1.95
CA GLN A 213 16.04 -29.40 -1.23
C GLN A 213 15.94 -29.14 0.28
N ASP A 214 16.03 -30.21 1.07
CA ASP A 214 15.99 -30.13 2.53
C ASP A 214 17.09 -29.19 3.08
N GLY A 215 16.72 -28.42 4.10
CA GLY A 215 17.61 -27.44 4.73
C GLY A 215 17.82 -26.13 3.96
N THR A 216 17.25 -25.97 2.76
CA THR A 216 17.35 -24.72 1.96
C THR A 216 16.17 -23.79 2.12
N THR A 217 15.09 -24.24 2.77
CA THR A 217 13.92 -23.42 3.10
C THR A 217 13.81 -23.24 4.61
N PHE A 218 13.30 -22.08 5.04
CA PHE A 218 13.15 -21.75 6.45
C PHE A 218 11.70 -21.48 6.79
N LYS A 219 11.27 -21.88 7.99
CA LYS A 219 9.94 -21.51 8.50
C LYS A 219 9.97 -20.09 9.02
N VAL A 220 9.08 -19.26 8.49
CA VAL A 220 8.93 -17.85 8.88
C VAL A 220 7.50 -17.59 9.35
N SER A 221 7.38 -16.75 10.37
CA SER A 221 6.08 -16.26 10.81
C SER A 221 5.65 -15.12 9.89
N ARG A 222 4.44 -15.21 9.35
CA ARG A 222 3.81 -14.19 8.51
C ARG A 222 2.44 -13.84 9.08
N ASN A 223 1.91 -12.71 8.65
CA ASN A 223 0.54 -12.32 8.99
C ASN A 223 -0.25 -12.06 7.70
N ARG A 224 -1.41 -12.72 7.55
CA ARG A 224 -2.23 -12.60 6.34
C ARG A 224 -2.76 -11.19 6.10
N TYR A 225 -2.98 -10.41 7.15
CA TYR A 225 -3.37 -9.00 7.01
C TYR A 225 -2.24 -8.19 6.38
N PHE A 226 -1.02 -8.37 6.87
CA PHE A 226 0.15 -7.68 6.34
C PHE A 226 0.47 -8.05 4.88
N GLN A 227 0.25 -9.32 4.52
CA GLN A 227 0.49 -9.80 3.15
C GLN A 227 -0.59 -9.35 2.15
N ARG A 228 -1.86 -9.21 2.59
CA ARG A 228 -2.99 -9.01 1.68
C ARG A 228 -3.53 -7.58 1.66
N ILE A 229 -3.36 -6.84 2.73
CA ILE A 229 -3.89 -5.48 2.90
C ILE A 229 -2.74 -4.49 2.91
N ALA A 230 -2.02 -4.40 4.01
CA ALA A 230 -0.86 -3.55 4.17
C ALA A 230 -0.04 -4.01 5.37
N ASP A 231 1.27 -4.00 5.25
CA ASP A 231 2.16 -4.20 6.40
C ASP A 231 2.23 -2.92 7.21
N ILE A 232 1.34 -2.81 8.20
CA ILE A 232 1.26 -1.65 9.10
C ILE A 232 2.43 -1.59 10.10
N SER A 233 3.32 -2.58 10.10
CA SER A 233 4.59 -2.55 10.84
C SER A 233 5.76 -2.01 10.01
N SER A 234 5.61 -1.94 8.68
CA SER A 234 6.65 -1.48 7.77
C SER A 234 6.86 0.03 7.87
N GLU A 235 8.12 0.42 7.91
CA GLU A 235 8.53 1.82 7.85
C GLU A 235 8.73 2.32 6.40
N ASP A 236 8.60 1.44 5.41
CA ASP A 236 8.79 1.79 3.99
C ASP A 236 7.56 2.46 3.38
N SER A 237 6.41 2.37 4.06
CA SER A 237 5.15 2.98 3.63
C SER A 237 4.65 3.97 4.66
N LEU A 238 4.33 5.19 4.22
CA LEU A 238 3.71 6.21 5.07
C LEU A 238 2.19 6.15 4.92
N ILE A 239 1.48 5.85 6.01
CA ILE A 239 0.05 5.54 6.00
C ILE A 239 -0.76 6.40 6.97
N THR A 240 -2.05 6.52 6.69
CA THR A 240 -3.07 6.85 7.69
C THR A 240 -3.75 5.56 8.10
N TYR A 241 -3.71 5.25 9.40
CA TYR A 241 -4.28 4.03 9.95
C TYR A 241 -5.46 4.34 10.86
N ILE A 242 -6.59 3.68 10.62
CA ILE A 242 -7.81 3.83 11.42
C ILE A 242 -7.88 2.71 12.45
N ILE A 243 -8.05 3.09 13.71
CA ILE A 243 -8.22 2.16 14.82
C ILE A 243 -9.64 2.35 15.37
N LEU A 244 -10.48 1.34 15.20
CA LEU A 244 -11.80 1.31 15.80
C LEU A 244 -11.68 0.92 17.27
N ASN A 245 -12.23 1.69 18.18
CA ASN A 245 -12.40 1.20 19.55
C ASN A 245 -13.35 -0.02 19.56
N ASN A 246 -13.39 -0.77 20.66
CA ASN A 246 -14.17 -2.00 20.74
C ASN A 246 -15.66 -1.80 20.47
N THR A 247 -16.22 -0.65 20.84
CA THR A 247 -17.62 -0.32 20.58
C THR A 247 -17.86 -0.13 19.07
N ALA A 248 -17.03 0.70 18.42
CA ALA A 248 -17.11 0.93 16.98
C ALA A 248 -16.86 -0.37 16.19
N PHE A 249 -15.90 -1.17 16.62
CA PHE A 249 -15.65 -2.46 15.99
C PHE A 249 -16.87 -3.39 16.01
N ASN A 250 -17.57 -3.47 17.15
CA ASN A 250 -18.77 -4.29 17.26
C ASN A 250 -19.93 -3.73 16.44
N ILE A 251 -20.09 -2.41 16.37
CA ILE A 251 -21.11 -1.78 15.50
C ILE A 251 -20.86 -2.17 14.04
N GLU A 252 -19.62 -2.03 13.55
CA GLU A 252 -19.25 -2.37 12.19
C GLU A 252 -19.38 -3.88 11.92
N LYS A 253 -18.96 -4.72 12.87
CA LYS A 253 -19.13 -6.17 12.78
C LYS A 253 -20.61 -6.57 12.63
N ASN A 254 -21.48 -6.01 13.45
CA ASN A 254 -22.93 -6.30 13.39
C ASN A 254 -23.54 -5.84 12.06
N LYS A 255 -23.16 -4.66 11.58
CA LYS A 255 -23.60 -4.09 10.28
C LYS A 255 -23.19 -4.98 9.10
N LEU A 256 -21.98 -5.58 9.14
CA LEU A 256 -21.44 -6.37 8.05
C LEU A 256 -21.77 -7.87 8.12
N ALA A 257 -22.30 -8.36 9.23
CA ALA A 257 -22.58 -9.78 9.43
C ALA A 257 -23.58 -10.35 8.40
N ALA A 258 -24.59 -9.57 8.01
CA ALA A 258 -25.59 -9.98 7.01
C ALA A 258 -24.98 -10.29 5.64
N TYR A 259 -23.83 -9.70 5.31
CA TYR A 259 -23.16 -9.80 4.02
C TYR A 259 -22.01 -10.82 3.97
N ASN A 260 -21.75 -11.48 5.11
CA ASN A 260 -20.67 -12.46 5.27
C ASN A 260 -21.20 -13.78 5.88
N LYS A 261 -22.46 -14.14 5.57
CA LYS A 261 -23.07 -15.38 6.05
C LYS A 261 -22.28 -16.61 5.57
N SER A 262 -22.25 -17.63 6.39
CA SER A 262 -21.69 -18.95 6.08
C SER A 262 -22.49 -20.01 6.84
N SER A 263 -22.51 -21.24 6.33
CA SER A 263 -23.05 -22.41 7.05
C SER A 263 -22.29 -22.73 8.34
N ASN A 264 -21.03 -22.25 8.46
CA ASN A 264 -20.21 -22.36 9.66
C ASN A 264 -20.12 -20.98 10.34
N ALA A 265 -20.63 -20.88 11.58
CA ALA A 265 -20.67 -19.62 12.32
C ALA A 265 -19.27 -19.02 12.59
N LEU A 266 -18.24 -19.86 12.86
CA LEU A 266 -16.88 -19.37 13.07
C LEU A 266 -16.28 -18.78 11.77
N VAL A 267 -16.59 -19.39 10.64
CA VAL A 267 -16.18 -18.85 9.33
C VAL A 267 -16.89 -17.53 9.06
N ALA A 268 -18.22 -17.46 9.29
CA ALA A 268 -18.99 -16.22 9.13
C ALA A 268 -18.43 -15.09 10.01
N ASP A 269 -18.10 -15.38 11.25
CA ASP A 269 -17.50 -14.42 12.19
C ASP A 269 -16.13 -13.94 11.72
N THR A 270 -15.26 -14.84 11.28
CA THR A 270 -13.93 -14.51 10.72
C THR A 270 -14.03 -13.65 9.47
N LEU A 271 -14.93 -13.98 8.54
CA LEU A 271 -15.18 -13.21 7.32
C LEU A 271 -15.69 -11.80 7.65
N THR A 272 -16.58 -11.70 8.64
CA THR A 272 -17.13 -10.42 9.08
C THR A 272 -16.06 -9.54 9.71
N GLN A 273 -15.24 -10.07 10.61
CA GLN A 273 -14.13 -9.33 11.20
C GLN A 273 -13.10 -8.93 10.14
N TRP A 274 -12.79 -9.79 9.17
CA TRP A 274 -11.94 -9.44 8.02
C TRP A 274 -12.53 -8.29 7.22
N SER A 275 -13.84 -8.30 6.97
CA SER A 275 -14.53 -7.23 6.26
C SER A 275 -14.52 -5.90 7.02
N VAL A 276 -14.41 -5.91 8.35
CA VAL A 276 -14.19 -4.70 9.16
C VAL A 276 -12.77 -4.17 8.93
N VAL A 277 -11.74 -5.01 9.19
CA VAL A 277 -10.35 -4.52 9.29
C VAL A 277 -9.69 -4.23 7.95
N LYS A 278 -10.12 -4.88 6.85
CA LYS A 278 -9.45 -4.75 5.54
C LYS A 278 -9.46 -3.33 4.96
N ASP A 279 -10.39 -2.49 5.40
CA ASP A 279 -10.63 -1.16 4.84
C ASP A 279 -10.22 -0.03 5.80
N LEU A 280 -9.23 -0.27 6.68
CA LEU A 280 -8.80 0.67 7.71
C LEU A 280 -7.41 1.30 7.44
N VAL A 281 -6.83 1.07 6.25
CA VAL A 281 -5.53 1.62 5.85
C VAL A 281 -5.69 2.50 4.63
N VAL A 282 -5.11 3.70 4.70
CA VAL A 282 -5.00 4.63 3.56
C VAL A 282 -3.52 4.84 3.25
N ASN A 283 -3.13 4.65 1.99
CA ASN A 283 -1.73 4.75 1.54
C ASN A 283 -1.31 6.21 1.28
N LYS A 284 -1.60 7.06 2.26
CA LYS A 284 -1.18 8.47 2.31
C LYS A 284 -1.33 8.96 3.75
N VAL A 285 -0.44 9.84 4.19
CA VAL A 285 -0.57 10.51 5.48
C VAL A 285 -1.46 11.74 5.34
N TYR A 286 -2.50 11.81 6.17
CA TYR A 286 -3.36 12.97 6.31
C TYR A 286 -3.29 13.46 7.75
N GLY A 287 -2.75 14.66 7.97
CA GLY A 287 -2.83 15.35 9.26
C GLY A 287 -4.27 15.70 9.63
N ILE A 288 -4.56 15.91 10.91
CA ILE A 288 -5.91 16.20 11.41
C ILE A 288 -6.55 17.42 10.73
N ASN A 289 -5.75 18.42 10.36
CA ASN A 289 -6.21 19.63 9.67
C ASN A 289 -6.34 19.44 8.15
N GLU A 290 -5.76 18.37 7.61
CA GLU A 290 -5.71 18.04 6.17
C GLU A 290 -6.63 16.87 5.80
N LEU A 291 -7.44 16.38 6.76
CA LEU A 291 -8.41 15.31 6.50
C LEU A 291 -9.39 15.75 5.43
N PRO A 292 -9.45 15.05 4.27
CA PRO A 292 -10.45 15.33 3.25
C PRO A 292 -11.83 14.76 3.66
N ASP A 293 -12.89 15.19 2.98
CA ASP A 293 -14.25 14.67 3.21
C ASP A 293 -14.33 13.16 3.02
N SER A 294 -13.49 12.59 2.14
CA SER A 294 -13.38 11.13 1.97
C SER A 294 -11.96 10.72 1.63
N MET A 295 -11.55 9.55 2.13
CA MET A 295 -10.27 8.92 1.84
C MET A 295 -10.50 7.57 1.17
N THR A 296 -9.71 7.26 0.15
CA THR A 296 -9.74 5.92 -0.46
C THR A 296 -8.74 5.01 0.24
N THR A 297 -9.21 3.90 0.77
CA THR A 297 -8.38 2.88 1.43
C THR A 297 -7.57 2.08 0.40
N VAL A 298 -6.61 1.29 0.86
CA VAL A 298 -5.79 0.42 0.00
C VAL A 298 -6.62 -0.64 -0.75
N THR A 299 -7.83 -0.94 -0.26
CA THR A 299 -8.78 -1.88 -0.88
C THR A 299 -9.77 -1.19 -1.83
N GLY A 300 -9.65 0.13 -2.01
CA GLY A 300 -10.53 0.91 -2.89
C GLY A 300 -11.84 1.38 -2.26
N VAL A 301 -12.07 1.09 -0.98
CA VAL A 301 -13.26 1.59 -0.25
C VAL A 301 -13.06 3.06 0.08
N LYS A 302 -14.05 3.89 -0.25
CA LYS A 302 -14.09 5.29 0.21
C LYS A 302 -14.65 5.35 1.61
N ILE A 303 -13.84 5.81 2.54
CA ILE A 303 -14.23 6.05 3.93
C ILE A 303 -14.35 7.54 4.22
N HIS A 304 -15.31 7.88 5.08
CA HIS A 304 -15.48 9.22 5.63
C HIS A 304 -15.16 9.18 7.12
N LEU A 305 -14.30 10.08 7.56
CA LEU A 305 -13.90 10.20 8.95
C LEU A 305 -14.33 11.57 9.49
N ASP A 306 -15.41 11.58 10.26
CA ASP A 306 -15.83 12.79 10.97
C ASP A 306 -14.81 13.10 12.07
N LYS A 307 -14.35 14.35 12.13
CA LYS A 307 -13.42 14.81 13.18
C LYS A 307 -14.00 14.63 14.58
N SER A 308 -15.32 14.73 14.75
CA SER A 308 -16.00 14.49 16.03
C SER A 308 -15.97 13.02 16.47
N ALA A 309 -15.77 12.09 15.54
CA ALA A 309 -15.61 10.67 15.82
C ALA A 309 -14.19 10.29 16.24
N ILE A 310 -13.21 11.20 16.12
CA ILE A 310 -11.81 10.96 16.48
C ILE A 310 -11.63 11.14 17.98
N VAL A 311 -11.29 10.04 18.65
CA VAL A 311 -11.01 10.00 20.10
C VAL A 311 -9.55 10.36 20.39
N GLU A 312 -8.63 9.92 19.53
CA GLU A 312 -7.20 10.17 19.66
C GLU A 312 -6.53 10.27 18.29
N THR A 313 -5.58 11.18 18.16
CA THR A 313 -4.66 11.29 17.03
C THR A 313 -3.26 10.97 17.49
N ARG A 314 -2.58 10.03 16.83
CA ARG A 314 -1.20 9.64 17.16
C ARG A 314 -0.30 9.75 15.94
N LEU A 315 0.74 10.57 16.06
CA LEU A 315 1.83 10.57 15.08
C LEU A 315 2.69 9.31 15.28
N LEU A 316 2.96 8.63 14.19
CA LEU A 316 3.71 7.38 14.14
C LEU A 316 5.02 7.55 13.39
N SER A 317 5.95 6.60 13.51
CA SER A 317 7.14 6.57 12.68
C SER A 317 6.82 6.29 11.20
N ASN A 318 5.75 5.56 10.92
CA ASN A 318 5.28 5.24 9.58
C ASN A 318 3.95 5.93 9.22
N GLY A 319 3.64 7.09 9.83
CA GLY A 319 2.47 7.88 9.44
C GLY A 319 1.67 8.46 10.60
N VAL A 320 0.35 8.33 10.54
CA VAL A 320 -0.59 8.80 11.56
C VAL A 320 -1.65 7.74 11.83
N ALA A 321 -2.04 7.58 13.09
CA ALA A 321 -3.20 6.79 13.47
C ALA A 321 -4.31 7.66 14.06
N TYR A 322 -5.56 7.31 13.73
CA TYR A 322 -6.77 7.87 14.30
C TYR A 322 -7.52 6.78 15.05
N VAL A 323 -7.66 6.92 16.36
CA VAL A 323 -8.56 6.08 17.16
C VAL A 323 -9.95 6.69 17.07
N VAL A 324 -10.94 5.91 16.65
CA VAL A 324 -12.27 6.44 16.34
C VAL A 324 -13.38 5.61 16.99
N ASN A 325 -14.51 6.27 17.28
CA ASN A 325 -15.73 5.65 17.76
C ASN A 325 -16.78 5.41 16.66
N ASN A 326 -16.52 5.88 15.43
CA ASN A 326 -17.39 5.67 14.26
C ASN A 326 -16.59 5.84 12.96
N ILE A 327 -17.06 5.20 11.88
CA ILE A 327 -16.52 5.34 10.51
C ILE A 327 -17.68 5.34 9.52
N GLY A 328 -17.63 6.27 8.56
CA GLY A 328 -18.63 6.38 7.49
C GLY A 328 -18.13 5.78 6.18
N TYR A 329 -19.03 5.15 5.41
CA TYR A 329 -18.79 4.68 4.04
C TYR A 329 -20.12 4.33 3.35
N GLN A 330 -20.10 4.30 2.01
CA GLN A 330 -21.23 3.81 1.21
C GLN A 330 -21.10 2.28 1.03
N LEU A 331 -22.04 1.53 1.63
CA LEU A 331 -21.95 0.07 1.72
C LEU A 331 -21.87 -0.60 0.35
N MET A 332 -22.78 -0.26 -0.58
CA MET A 332 -22.92 -0.92 -1.88
C MET A 332 -22.02 -0.29 -2.97
N GLU A 333 -21.23 0.75 -2.64
CA GLU A 333 -20.33 1.33 -3.62
C GLU A 333 -19.05 0.47 -3.75
N ASN A 334 -18.28 0.33 -2.67
CA ASN A 334 -17.00 -0.37 -2.70
C ASN A 334 -16.82 -1.39 -1.57
N LYS A 335 -17.58 -1.29 -0.45
CA LYS A 335 -17.48 -2.24 0.67
C LYS A 335 -18.03 -3.61 0.28
N ILE A 336 -19.14 -3.61 -0.47
CA ILE A 336 -19.70 -4.77 -1.16
C ILE A 336 -19.76 -4.39 -2.64
N PRO A 337 -18.66 -4.62 -3.39
CA PRO A 337 -18.52 -4.04 -4.71
C PRO A 337 -19.38 -4.76 -5.76
N THR A 338 -19.71 -4.03 -6.82
CA THR A 338 -20.16 -4.62 -8.08
C THR A 338 -19.10 -5.55 -8.64
N ILE A 339 -19.48 -6.75 -9.03
CA ILE A 339 -18.57 -7.75 -9.60
C ILE A 339 -18.71 -7.69 -11.12
N MET A 340 -17.60 -7.38 -11.80
CA MET A 340 -17.48 -7.43 -13.26
C MET A 340 -16.77 -8.72 -13.67
N ILE A 341 -17.47 -9.58 -14.39
CA ILE A 341 -16.98 -10.85 -14.91
C ILE A 341 -16.67 -10.64 -16.39
N GLN A 342 -15.40 -10.46 -16.72
CA GLN A 342 -14.93 -10.27 -18.08
C GLN A 342 -15.01 -11.57 -18.87
N ALA A 343 -15.52 -11.51 -20.08
CA ALA A 343 -15.81 -12.69 -20.89
C ALA A 343 -14.57 -13.45 -21.34
N GLU A 344 -13.48 -12.74 -21.58
CA GLU A 344 -12.20 -13.30 -22.06
C GLU A 344 -11.43 -14.10 -20.99
N LEU A 345 -11.92 -14.15 -19.75
CA LEU A 345 -11.28 -14.84 -18.62
C LEU A 345 -12.13 -16.01 -18.07
N PRO A 346 -12.56 -16.98 -18.91
CA PRO A 346 -13.29 -18.12 -18.39
C PRO A 346 -12.37 -19.02 -17.55
N ASP A 347 -12.91 -19.50 -16.41
CA ASP A 347 -12.26 -20.51 -15.56
C ASP A 347 -12.29 -21.92 -16.21
N SER A 348 -13.32 -22.17 -17.03
CA SER A 348 -13.51 -23.39 -17.80
C SER A 348 -14.50 -23.14 -18.92
N LEU A 349 -14.42 -23.96 -19.95
CA LEU A 349 -15.35 -23.89 -21.08
C LEU A 349 -15.69 -25.29 -21.59
N ARG A 350 -16.89 -25.43 -22.15
CA ARG A 350 -17.32 -26.53 -22.96
C ARG A 350 -17.98 -25.96 -24.21
N VAL A 351 -17.34 -26.11 -25.33
CA VAL A 351 -17.77 -25.56 -26.63
C VAL A 351 -17.39 -26.49 -27.78
N PRO A 352 -18.06 -26.44 -28.92
CA PRO A 352 -17.76 -27.32 -30.04
C PRO A 352 -16.48 -26.93 -30.80
N ALA A 353 -16.04 -25.68 -30.63
CA ALA A 353 -14.82 -25.14 -31.24
C ALA A 353 -14.18 -24.13 -30.27
N ASN A 354 -12.88 -23.91 -30.42
CA ASN A 354 -12.18 -22.94 -29.61
C ASN A 354 -12.83 -21.55 -29.76
N PRO A 355 -13.10 -20.85 -28.63
CA PRO A 355 -13.64 -19.51 -28.68
C PRO A 355 -12.61 -18.52 -29.21
N VAL A 356 -13.11 -17.46 -29.83
CA VAL A 356 -12.30 -16.36 -30.37
C VAL A 356 -12.47 -15.13 -29.50
N THR A 357 -11.36 -14.61 -28.98
CA THR A 357 -11.31 -13.29 -28.33
C THR A 357 -11.17 -12.22 -29.42
N ARG A 358 -12.08 -11.22 -29.40
CA ARG A 358 -12.09 -10.15 -30.39
C ARG A 358 -12.01 -8.80 -29.71
N ILE A 359 -11.25 -7.88 -30.33
CA ILE A 359 -11.21 -6.48 -29.92
C ILE A 359 -12.05 -5.69 -30.92
N LYS A 360 -13.05 -4.98 -30.40
CA LYS A 360 -14.04 -4.25 -31.20
C LYS A 360 -14.27 -2.86 -30.64
N ASN A 361 -14.98 -2.05 -31.42
CA ASN A 361 -15.52 -0.77 -30.97
C ASN A 361 -17.04 -0.89 -30.87
N ASP A 362 -17.61 -0.30 -29.84
CA ASP A 362 -19.06 -0.15 -29.74
C ASP A 362 -19.59 0.99 -30.65
N ALA A 363 -20.90 1.20 -30.64
CA ALA A 363 -21.54 2.23 -31.47
C ALA A 363 -21.05 3.67 -31.16
N SER A 364 -20.41 3.91 -30.02
CA SER A 364 -19.81 5.21 -29.64
C SER A 364 -18.34 5.31 -30.03
N GLY A 365 -17.76 4.26 -30.61
CA GLY A 365 -16.32 4.15 -30.90
C GLY A 365 -15.47 3.70 -29.70
N ARG A 366 -16.07 3.38 -28.56
CA ARG A 366 -15.34 2.90 -27.39
C ARG A 366 -14.91 1.46 -27.57
N ARG A 367 -13.62 1.20 -27.37
CA ARG A 367 -13.02 -0.13 -27.49
C ARG A 367 -13.47 -1.06 -26.36
N PHE A 368 -13.74 -2.33 -26.71
CA PHE A 368 -14.03 -3.41 -25.77
C PHE A 368 -13.54 -4.75 -26.31
N THR A 369 -13.51 -5.77 -25.45
CA THR A 369 -13.10 -7.13 -25.80
C THR A 369 -14.27 -8.07 -25.56
N ASP A 370 -14.59 -8.93 -26.53
CA ASP A 370 -15.57 -9.99 -26.35
C ASP A 370 -14.97 -11.38 -26.59
N LEU A 371 -15.62 -12.39 -26.02
CA LEU A 371 -15.34 -13.81 -26.27
C LEU A 371 -16.53 -14.41 -27.02
N GLN A 372 -16.27 -15.12 -28.13
CA GLN A 372 -17.32 -15.73 -28.91
C GLN A 372 -17.02 -17.16 -29.35
N THR A 373 -18.06 -17.99 -29.41
CA THR A 373 -18.12 -19.23 -30.20
C THR A 373 -19.32 -19.13 -31.10
N GLY A 374 -19.08 -19.01 -32.39
CA GLY A 374 -20.15 -18.84 -33.40
C GLY A 374 -20.65 -20.16 -33.98
N SER A 375 -21.80 -20.09 -34.67
CA SER A 375 -22.37 -21.13 -35.48
C SER A 375 -22.48 -22.51 -34.82
N ILE A 376 -23.06 -22.55 -33.62
CA ILE A 376 -23.34 -23.78 -32.89
C ILE A 376 -24.63 -24.40 -33.50
N THR A 377 -24.51 -25.57 -34.08
CA THR A 377 -25.60 -26.25 -34.83
C THR A 377 -26.19 -27.44 -34.08
N SER A 378 -25.78 -27.67 -32.83
CA SER A 378 -26.27 -28.78 -32.00
C SER A 378 -26.43 -28.34 -30.57
N SER A 379 -27.34 -28.98 -29.81
CA SER A 379 -27.59 -28.73 -28.40
C SER A 379 -27.28 -29.99 -27.58
N PRO A 380 -26.04 -30.17 -27.13
CA PRO A 380 -25.68 -31.35 -26.31
C PRO A 380 -26.28 -31.22 -24.91
N SER A 381 -26.36 -32.37 -24.22
CA SER A 381 -26.62 -32.40 -22.79
C SER A 381 -25.34 -32.85 -22.07
N PRO A 382 -24.78 -32.03 -21.17
CA PRO A 382 -25.15 -30.65 -20.84
C PRO A 382 -24.88 -29.68 -21.98
N LEU A 383 -25.50 -28.48 -21.93
CA LEU A 383 -25.33 -27.43 -22.93
C LEU A 383 -23.87 -26.98 -23.10
N TYR A 384 -23.55 -26.36 -24.20
CA TYR A 384 -22.30 -25.61 -24.34
C TYR A 384 -22.32 -24.39 -23.43
N TYR A 385 -21.17 -24.09 -22.79
CA TYR A 385 -21.07 -23.00 -21.82
C TYR A 385 -19.66 -22.42 -21.72
N TYR A 386 -19.60 -21.16 -21.24
CA TYR A 386 -18.45 -20.56 -20.58
C TYR A 386 -18.71 -20.51 -19.09
N ARG A 387 -17.75 -20.95 -18.26
CA ARG A 387 -17.84 -20.88 -16.79
C ARG A 387 -16.86 -19.84 -16.27
N TYR A 388 -17.34 -19.05 -15.34
CA TYR A 388 -16.55 -18.03 -14.64
C TYR A 388 -16.61 -18.30 -13.15
N LYS A 389 -15.53 -17.91 -12.43
CA LYS A 389 -15.42 -18.07 -10.98
C LYS A 389 -15.30 -16.67 -10.35
N SER A 390 -16.17 -16.37 -9.38
CA SER A 390 -16.16 -15.11 -8.61
C SER A 390 -16.27 -15.39 -7.12
N THR A 391 -15.97 -14.39 -6.29
CA THR A 391 -16.31 -14.39 -4.87
C THR A 391 -17.44 -13.40 -4.66
N VAL A 392 -18.50 -13.84 -4.01
CA VAL A 392 -19.70 -13.04 -3.76
C VAL A 392 -19.94 -12.85 -2.27
N ASN A 393 -20.53 -11.72 -1.90
CA ASN A 393 -21.09 -11.52 -0.56
C ASN A 393 -22.49 -12.14 -0.49
N SER A 394 -22.98 -12.43 0.72
CA SER A 394 -24.35 -12.94 0.94
C SER A 394 -25.36 -11.79 0.82
N VAL A 395 -25.70 -11.47 -0.42
CA VAL A 395 -26.60 -10.36 -0.77
C VAL A 395 -27.32 -10.67 -2.08
N LYS A 396 -28.41 -9.96 -2.33
CA LYS A 396 -29.11 -9.98 -3.62
C LYS A 396 -28.32 -9.17 -4.64
N TYR A 397 -28.19 -9.70 -5.86
CA TYR A 397 -27.55 -9.06 -7.00
C TYR A 397 -28.54 -8.85 -8.12
N GLU A 398 -28.56 -7.67 -8.73
CA GLU A 398 -29.05 -7.45 -10.07
C GLU A 398 -28.01 -7.97 -11.05
N VAL A 399 -28.48 -8.78 -12.03
CA VAL A 399 -27.63 -9.40 -13.04
C VAL A 399 -27.79 -8.67 -14.35
N TYR A 400 -26.69 -8.26 -14.93
CA TYR A 400 -26.63 -7.61 -16.23
C TYR A 400 -25.58 -8.28 -17.11
N TRP A 401 -25.73 -8.16 -18.40
CA TRP A 401 -24.66 -8.47 -19.34
C TRP A 401 -24.56 -7.45 -20.47
N ARG A 402 -23.44 -7.49 -21.19
CA ARG A 402 -23.29 -6.93 -22.52
C ARG A 402 -22.92 -8.04 -23.51
N ALA A 403 -23.81 -8.31 -24.47
CA ALA A 403 -23.67 -9.35 -25.48
C ALA A 403 -24.13 -8.81 -26.82
N VAL A 404 -23.36 -9.04 -27.89
CA VAL A 404 -23.65 -8.51 -29.22
C VAL A 404 -23.65 -9.65 -30.23
N ASN A 405 -24.69 -9.70 -31.08
CA ASN A 405 -24.78 -10.63 -32.18
C ASN A 405 -24.38 -9.95 -33.50
N ASP A 406 -23.10 -9.98 -33.79
CA ASP A 406 -22.51 -9.63 -35.08
C ASP A 406 -21.98 -10.87 -35.83
N ILE A 407 -22.49 -12.05 -35.47
CA ILE A 407 -22.00 -13.36 -35.88
C ILE A 407 -23.00 -14.07 -36.76
N LEU A 408 -24.27 -14.05 -36.38
CA LEU A 408 -25.38 -14.72 -37.05
C LEU A 408 -26.39 -13.71 -37.55
N VAL A 409 -26.92 -13.97 -38.79
CA VAL A 409 -27.99 -13.15 -39.34
C VAL A 409 -29.30 -13.31 -38.54
N LEU A 410 -29.54 -14.51 -37.99
CA LEU A 410 -30.68 -14.77 -37.15
C LEU A 410 -30.35 -14.42 -35.67
N PRO A 411 -31.33 -13.98 -34.89
CA PRO A 411 -31.15 -13.82 -33.44
C PRO A 411 -30.92 -15.18 -32.80
N PHE A 412 -30.13 -15.17 -31.70
CA PHE A 412 -29.92 -16.36 -30.87
C PHE A 412 -30.18 -16.05 -29.39
N SER A 413 -30.32 -17.06 -28.57
CA SER A 413 -30.59 -16.90 -27.14
C SER A 413 -29.52 -17.55 -26.28
N MET A 414 -29.19 -16.90 -25.19
CA MET A 414 -28.31 -17.41 -24.14
C MET A 414 -28.98 -17.24 -22.78
N LYS A 415 -28.50 -17.97 -21.78
CA LYS A 415 -28.92 -17.81 -20.37
C LYS A 415 -27.70 -17.78 -19.44
N VAL A 416 -27.94 -17.30 -18.20
CA VAL A 416 -26.94 -17.33 -17.13
C VAL A 416 -27.43 -18.23 -16.02
N ASP A 417 -26.65 -19.25 -15.68
CA ASP A 417 -26.89 -20.16 -14.57
C ASP A 417 -25.84 -19.91 -13.45
N PHE A 418 -26.27 -20.03 -12.20
CA PHE A 418 -25.42 -19.86 -11.02
C PHE A 418 -25.31 -21.15 -10.21
N ASN A 419 -24.12 -21.47 -9.72
CA ASN A 419 -23.90 -22.61 -8.85
C ASN A 419 -22.71 -22.38 -7.90
N THR A 420 -22.72 -23.02 -6.75
CA THR A 420 -21.55 -23.13 -5.86
C THR A 420 -20.68 -24.33 -6.20
N ASN A 421 -21.20 -25.26 -7.00
CA ASN A 421 -20.47 -26.40 -7.53
C ASN A 421 -19.82 -26.02 -8.87
N ARG A 422 -18.57 -26.44 -9.07
CA ARG A 422 -17.81 -26.20 -10.31
C ARG A 422 -18.26 -27.05 -11.51
N SER A 423 -19.06 -28.10 -11.30
CA SER A 423 -19.53 -28.98 -12.36
C SER A 423 -20.87 -28.49 -12.90
N PHE A 424 -21.01 -28.49 -14.22
CA PHE A 424 -22.27 -28.25 -14.94
C PHE A 424 -22.60 -29.49 -15.71
N GLY A 425 -23.69 -30.17 -15.36
CA GLY A 425 -24.05 -31.41 -16.00
C GLY A 425 -25.55 -31.74 -15.81
N SER A 426 -26.03 -32.74 -16.56
CA SER A 426 -27.44 -33.17 -16.52
C SER A 426 -27.91 -33.63 -15.13
N ALA A 427 -26.99 -33.97 -14.21
CA ALA A 427 -27.27 -34.41 -12.85
C ALA A 427 -27.19 -33.28 -11.81
N ILE A 428 -26.65 -32.12 -12.14
CA ILE A 428 -26.48 -30.99 -11.22
C ILE A 428 -27.30 -29.82 -11.76
N LEU A 429 -28.45 -29.60 -11.14
CA LEU A 429 -29.29 -28.44 -11.42
C LEU A 429 -28.59 -27.16 -10.96
N PRO A 430 -28.70 -26.04 -11.70
CA PRO A 430 -28.26 -24.76 -11.21
C PRO A 430 -29.00 -24.37 -9.94
N LEU A 431 -28.34 -23.70 -9.01
CA LEU A 431 -28.97 -23.10 -7.83
C LEU A 431 -29.97 -22.01 -8.21
N ALA A 432 -29.64 -21.27 -9.25
CA ALA A 432 -30.52 -20.27 -9.83
C ALA A 432 -30.23 -20.12 -11.32
N THR A 433 -31.24 -19.80 -12.09
CA THR A 433 -31.18 -19.52 -13.53
C THR A 433 -31.78 -18.15 -13.80
N VAL A 434 -31.04 -17.33 -14.52
CA VAL A 434 -31.64 -16.18 -15.20
C VAL A 434 -32.02 -16.65 -16.61
N GLY A 435 -33.28 -16.64 -16.93
CA GLY A 435 -33.85 -17.26 -18.12
C GLY A 435 -33.20 -16.88 -19.43
N TYR A 436 -33.59 -17.54 -20.51
CA TYR A 436 -33.09 -17.21 -21.84
C TYR A 436 -33.43 -15.77 -22.27
N HIS A 437 -32.40 -15.07 -22.74
CA HIS A 437 -32.55 -13.74 -23.36
C HIS A 437 -32.07 -13.81 -24.82
N THR A 438 -32.88 -13.26 -25.72
CA THR A 438 -32.60 -13.22 -27.14
C THR A 438 -31.68 -12.05 -27.46
N ILE A 439 -30.62 -12.32 -28.21
CA ILE A 439 -29.66 -11.34 -28.72
C ILE A 439 -30.02 -11.06 -30.19
N PRO A 440 -30.55 -9.88 -30.51
CA PRO A 440 -30.85 -9.52 -31.87
C PRO A 440 -29.59 -9.37 -32.73
N SER A 441 -29.69 -9.72 -34.02
CA SER A 441 -28.60 -9.51 -34.95
C SER A 441 -28.39 -8.03 -35.28
N ILE A 442 -27.15 -7.60 -35.39
CA ILE A 442 -26.79 -6.27 -35.94
C ILE A 442 -26.32 -6.34 -37.40
N ILE A 443 -26.24 -7.54 -37.97
CA ILE A 443 -25.83 -7.70 -39.36
C ILE A 443 -26.84 -7.04 -40.29
N GLY A 444 -26.36 -6.15 -41.16
CA GLY A 444 -27.18 -5.37 -42.07
C GLY A 444 -27.79 -4.10 -41.46
N LEU A 445 -27.65 -3.82 -40.18
CA LEU A 445 -28.08 -2.58 -39.58
C LEU A 445 -27.08 -1.45 -39.86
N ALA A 446 -27.65 -0.24 -40.13
CA ALA A 446 -26.79 0.94 -40.23
C ALA A 446 -26.19 1.30 -38.85
N PRO A 447 -24.90 1.61 -38.76
CA PRO A 447 -24.26 1.96 -37.48
C PRO A 447 -24.87 3.19 -36.76
N THR A 448 -25.55 4.04 -37.51
CA THR A 448 -26.25 5.23 -37.00
C THR A 448 -27.65 4.91 -36.46
N SER A 449 -28.20 3.73 -36.72
CA SER A 449 -29.56 3.36 -36.28
C SER A 449 -29.61 3.11 -34.77
N ASP A 450 -30.75 3.36 -34.17
CA ASP A 450 -30.97 3.13 -32.74
C ASP A 450 -30.89 1.64 -32.39
N ALA A 451 -31.40 0.74 -33.26
CA ALA A 451 -31.31 -0.70 -33.09
C ALA A 451 -29.85 -1.18 -33.04
N TYR A 452 -28.96 -0.62 -33.87
CA TYR A 452 -27.54 -0.91 -33.82
C TYR A 452 -26.92 -0.43 -32.49
N LYS A 453 -27.20 0.81 -32.08
CA LYS A 453 -26.68 1.39 -30.83
C LYS A 453 -27.20 0.64 -29.59
N ASP A 454 -28.49 0.25 -29.60
CA ASP A 454 -29.14 -0.44 -28.50
C ASP A 454 -28.56 -1.84 -28.27
N ALA A 455 -28.08 -2.52 -29.32
CA ALA A 455 -27.48 -3.82 -29.24
C ALA A 455 -26.14 -3.82 -28.43
N TYR A 456 -25.51 -2.66 -28.27
CA TYR A 456 -24.30 -2.50 -27.44
C TYR A 456 -24.59 -2.07 -25.99
N LYS A 457 -25.86 -1.81 -25.66
CA LYS A 457 -26.24 -1.44 -24.29
C LYS A 457 -26.16 -2.64 -23.35
N GLU A 458 -25.96 -2.34 -22.09
CA GLU A 458 -26.08 -3.32 -21.01
C GLU A 458 -27.57 -3.73 -20.86
N VAL A 459 -27.83 -5.02 -20.74
CA VAL A 459 -29.17 -5.58 -20.60
C VAL A 459 -29.33 -6.15 -19.20
N TYR A 460 -30.38 -5.74 -18.50
CA TYR A 460 -30.81 -6.35 -17.26
C TYR A 460 -31.43 -7.73 -17.50
N LEU A 461 -30.96 -8.74 -16.78
CA LEU A 461 -31.38 -10.13 -16.97
C LEU A 461 -32.34 -10.63 -15.87
N GLY A 462 -32.25 -10.06 -14.67
CA GLY A 462 -32.97 -10.52 -13.49
C GLY A 462 -32.15 -10.38 -12.22
N THR A 463 -32.46 -11.17 -11.21
CA THR A 463 -31.78 -11.14 -9.91
C THR A 463 -31.24 -12.51 -9.51
N TYR A 464 -30.16 -12.50 -8.73
CA TYR A 464 -29.60 -13.66 -8.05
C TYR A 464 -29.38 -13.32 -6.57
N THR A 465 -29.79 -14.20 -5.64
CA THR A 465 -29.50 -14.04 -4.22
C THR A 465 -28.47 -15.05 -3.79
N ALA A 466 -27.31 -14.56 -3.33
CA ALA A 466 -26.27 -15.39 -2.72
C ALA A 466 -26.60 -15.56 -1.24
N GLU A 467 -26.95 -16.77 -0.83
CA GLU A 467 -27.30 -17.09 0.57
C GLU A 467 -26.09 -17.03 1.49
N ASN A 468 -24.91 -17.38 0.97
CA ASN A 468 -23.66 -17.41 1.71
C ASN A 468 -22.57 -16.63 0.97
N TYR A 469 -21.64 -16.05 1.73
CA TYR A 469 -20.38 -15.54 1.21
C TYR A 469 -19.53 -16.70 0.66
N GLY A 470 -18.92 -16.52 -0.50
CA GLY A 470 -18.00 -17.52 -1.02
C GLY A 470 -17.87 -17.56 -2.53
N THR A 471 -17.42 -18.71 -3.02
CA THR A 471 -17.24 -18.93 -4.45
C THR A 471 -18.58 -19.11 -5.15
N LEU A 472 -18.77 -18.35 -6.21
CA LEU A 472 -19.86 -18.50 -7.17
C LEU A 472 -19.28 -18.88 -8.54
N TYR A 473 -19.84 -19.93 -9.13
CA TYR A 473 -19.63 -20.27 -10.53
C TYR A 473 -20.80 -19.75 -11.36
N THR A 474 -20.48 -18.91 -12.34
CA THR A 474 -21.44 -18.32 -13.29
C THR A 474 -21.24 -19.01 -14.64
N PHE A 475 -22.28 -19.59 -15.18
CA PHE A 475 -22.29 -20.27 -16.47
C PHE A 475 -23.08 -19.47 -17.48
N LEU A 476 -22.43 -18.99 -18.54
CA LEU A 476 -23.11 -18.52 -19.74
C LEU A 476 -23.39 -19.72 -20.61
N ALA A 477 -24.64 -20.09 -20.79
CA ALA A 477 -25.04 -21.29 -21.51
C ALA A 477 -25.77 -20.98 -22.82
N SER A 478 -25.52 -21.82 -23.83
CA SER A 478 -26.15 -21.73 -25.15
C SER A 478 -27.64 -22.14 -25.14
N SER A 479 -28.36 -21.84 -26.22
CA SER A 479 -29.74 -22.27 -26.42
C SER A 479 -29.88 -23.80 -26.46
N LEU A 480 -31.05 -24.29 -26.01
CA LEU A 480 -31.48 -25.67 -26.13
C LEU A 480 -31.87 -26.08 -27.57
N ALA A 481 -32.21 -25.11 -28.41
CA ALA A 481 -32.83 -25.33 -29.71
C ALA A 481 -31.89 -25.06 -30.90
N ALA A 482 -30.60 -25.38 -30.74
CA ALA A 482 -29.66 -25.20 -31.86
C ALA A 482 -29.80 -26.32 -32.90
N SER A 483 -29.83 -25.94 -34.19
CA SER A 483 -29.86 -26.86 -35.34
C SER A 483 -29.05 -26.27 -36.51
N SER A 484 -28.87 -27.05 -37.57
CA SER A 484 -28.20 -26.60 -38.77
C SER A 484 -28.93 -25.45 -39.50
N THR A 485 -30.24 -25.36 -39.40
CA THR A 485 -31.08 -24.29 -39.96
C THR A 485 -31.33 -23.12 -39.02
N ALA A 486 -31.11 -23.31 -37.71
CA ALA A 486 -31.24 -22.30 -36.68
C ALA A 486 -30.04 -22.38 -35.72
N PRO A 487 -28.84 -22.00 -36.17
CA PRO A 487 -27.65 -22.05 -35.33
C PRO A 487 -27.76 -21.04 -34.19
N THR A 488 -27.11 -21.36 -33.06
CA THR A 488 -26.91 -20.45 -31.94
C THR A 488 -25.44 -20.05 -31.81
N ALA A 489 -25.14 -19.17 -30.88
CA ALA A 489 -23.77 -18.76 -30.54
C ALA A 489 -23.63 -18.50 -29.04
N LEU A 490 -22.41 -18.39 -28.57
CA LEU A 490 -22.04 -17.76 -27.32
C LEU A 490 -21.25 -16.49 -27.63
N SER A 491 -21.72 -15.32 -27.19
CA SER A 491 -21.04 -14.05 -27.41
C SER A 491 -21.24 -13.18 -26.18
N LEU A 492 -20.14 -12.74 -25.59
CA LEU A 492 -20.19 -11.97 -24.34
C LEU A 492 -19.01 -11.00 -24.25
N ASP A 493 -19.27 -9.80 -23.79
CA ASP A 493 -18.26 -8.85 -23.31
C ASP A 493 -18.06 -9.01 -21.81
N TYR A 494 -19.14 -8.87 -21.03
CA TYR A 494 -19.09 -9.09 -19.57
C TYR A 494 -20.46 -9.50 -19.00
N ILE A 495 -20.39 -10.08 -17.79
CA ILE A 495 -21.54 -10.19 -16.87
C ILE A 495 -21.26 -9.28 -15.67
N LYS A 496 -22.25 -8.50 -15.24
CA LYS A 496 -22.17 -7.63 -14.07
C LYS A 496 -23.16 -8.10 -13.01
N LEU A 497 -22.64 -8.32 -11.79
CA LEU A 497 -23.43 -8.57 -10.60
C LEU A 497 -23.38 -7.32 -9.72
N LYS A 498 -24.47 -6.55 -9.71
CA LYS A 498 -24.59 -5.33 -8.92
C LYS A 498 -25.33 -5.63 -7.62
N PRO A 499 -24.69 -5.48 -6.43
CA PRO A 499 -25.37 -5.75 -5.17
C PRO A 499 -26.48 -4.72 -4.93
N VAL A 500 -27.59 -5.20 -4.35
CA VAL A 500 -28.74 -4.37 -3.96
C VAL A 500 -29.22 -4.76 -2.57
N ASN A 501 -29.86 -3.80 -1.89
CA ASN A 501 -30.45 -4.02 -0.56
C ASN A 501 -31.67 -4.90 -0.62
#